data_577f25f5751af0bd289dae663549f407
#
_entry.id   577f25f5751af0bd289dae663549f407
#
_cell.length_a   1.000
_cell.length_b   1.000
_cell.length_c   1.000
_cell.angle_alpha   90.00
_cell.angle_beta   90.00
_cell.angle_gamma   90.00
#
_symmetry.space_group_name_H-M   'P 1'
#
loop_
_entity.id
_entity.type
_entity.pdbx_description
1 polymer ?
#
loop_
_entity_poly.entity_id
_entity_poly.type
_entity_poly.pdbx_seq_one_letter_code
_entity_poly.pdbx_strand_id
1 'polypeptide(L)'
;MRFARSLLGWISLGLLTACAGEYPQSSINPASDFAEAIQSVYGQIFWWSVFILAVTWAALAYILVKYRERPDSPPPKQIHGHMGMEIAWTIVPALIVVAIAIPTIQTVFATQEVPEDSLVVEVIGHQYWWEYRYPENGGVVTANELHIPVGEPVSLRLHSDDVIHSFWIPQLGGKRDANPLRMRPEGQDLKYN
;
A
#
# COMPACT_ATOMS: atom_id res chain seq x y z
N MET A 1 -19.91 -32.70 15.76
CA MET A 1 -18.76 -31.96 16.33
C MET A 1 -17.41 -32.38 15.75
N ARG A 2 -17.13 -33.68 15.49
CA ARG A 2 -15.81 -34.11 14.90
C ARG A 2 -15.60 -33.60 13.47
N PHE A 3 -16.66 -33.61 12.63
CA PHE A 3 -16.59 -33.15 11.24
C PHE A 3 -16.25 -31.63 11.10
N ALA A 4 -16.83 -30.80 11.98
CA ALA A 4 -16.54 -29.36 12.00
C ALA A 4 -15.09 -29.05 12.43
N ARG A 5 -14.54 -29.87 13.34
CA ARG A 5 -13.13 -29.73 13.78
C ARG A 5 -12.13 -30.11 12.67
N SER A 6 -12.43 -31.18 11.91
CA SER A 6 -11.60 -31.57 10.76
C SER A 6 -11.69 -30.55 9.62
N LEU A 7 -12.89 -30.02 9.33
CA LEU A 7 -13.07 -28.99 8.30
C LEU A 7 -12.29 -27.69 8.62
N LEU A 8 -12.36 -27.25 9.88
CA LEU A 8 -11.54 -26.11 10.35
C LEU A 8 -10.04 -26.37 10.21
N GLY A 9 -9.57 -27.58 10.50
CA GLY A 9 -8.17 -27.96 10.31
C GLY A 9 -7.72 -27.91 8.85
N TRP A 10 -8.55 -28.39 7.92
CA TRP A 10 -8.24 -28.33 6.48
C TRP A 10 -8.28 -26.92 5.91
N ILE A 11 -9.22 -26.06 6.37
CA ILE A 11 -9.29 -24.64 6.01
C ILE A 11 -8.05 -23.90 6.52
N SER A 12 -7.63 -24.16 7.77
CA SER A 12 -6.41 -23.54 8.33
C SER A 12 -5.15 -23.97 7.59
N LEU A 13 -5.05 -25.23 7.20
CA LEU A 13 -3.93 -25.74 6.42
C LEU A 13 -3.89 -25.14 5.00
N GLY A 14 -5.03 -24.98 4.35
CA GLY A 14 -5.15 -24.32 3.05
C GLY A 14 -4.79 -22.83 3.07
N LEU A 15 -5.11 -22.14 4.17
CA LEU A 15 -4.74 -20.72 4.35
C LEU A 15 -3.22 -20.52 4.55
N LEU A 16 -2.52 -21.50 5.13
CA LEU A 16 -1.08 -21.44 5.34
C LEU A 16 -0.27 -21.62 4.03
N THR A 17 -0.83 -22.28 3.03
CA THR A 17 -0.15 -22.50 1.73
C THR A 17 -0.37 -21.35 0.73
N ALA A 18 -1.31 -20.47 0.97
CA ALA A 18 -1.66 -19.38 0.05
C ALA A 18 -0.55 -18.31 -0.11
N CYS A 19 0.40 -18.24 0.82
CA CYS A 19 1.49 -17.25 0.82
C CYS A 19 2.85 -17.83 0.34
N ALA A 20 2.91 -19.04 -0.20
CA ALA A 20 4.15 -19.76 -0.49
C ALA A 20 4.68 -19.60 -1.92
N GLY A 21 4.18 -18.64 -2.70
CA GLY A 21 4.60 -18.43 -4.10
C GLY A 21 5.51 -17.22 -4.28
N GLU A 22 6.49 -17.32 -5.18
CA GLU A 22 7.18 -16.15 -5.73
C GLU A 22 6.29 -15.49 -6.78
N TYR A 23 5.91 -14.25 -6.54
CA TYR A 23 5.07 -13.48 -7.46
C TYR A 23 5.92 -12.35 -8.08
N PRO A 24 6.20 -12.38 -9.39
CA PRO A 24 7.08 -11.41 -10.06
C PRO A 24 6.65 -9.94 -9.90
N GLN A 25 5.36 -9.70 -9.65
CA GLN A 25 4.81 -8.35 -9.48
C GLN A 25 4.32 -8.10 -8.04
N SER A 26 4.99 -8.69 -7.05
CA SER A 26 4.63 -8.51 -5.65
C SER A 26 5.17 -7.20 -5.09
N SER A 27 4.29 -6.32 -4.61
CA SER A 27 4.68 -5.12 -3.87
C SER A 27 5.20 -5.41 -2.45
N ILE A 28 5.05 -6.66 -1.97
CA ILE A 28 5.52 -7.07 -0.62
C ILE A 28 7.01 -7.42 -0.63
N ASN A 29 7.60 -7.66 -1.81
CA ASN A 29 9.00 -7.96 -1.98
C ASN A 29 9.68 -6.82 -2.78
N PRO A 30 10.03 -5.70 -2.13
CA PRO A 30 10.62 -4.54 -2.80
C PRO A 30 12.00 -4.88 -3.37
N ALA A 31 12.32 -4.32 -4.54
CA ALA A 31 13.59 -4.46 -5.22
C ALA A 31 14.30 -3.10 -5.42
N SER A 32 13.81 -2.03 -4.80
CA SER A 32 14.40 -0.70 -4.78
C SER A 32 14.21 -0.04 -3.42
N ASP A 33 15.05 0.94 -3.10
CA ASP A 33 14.93 1.80 -1.91
C ASP A 33 13.60 2.58 -1.88
N PHE A 34 13.13 3.03 -3.04
CA PHE A 34 11.83 3.67 -3.19
C PHE A 34 10.67 2.73 -2.80
N ALA A 35 10.69 1.48 -3.27
CA ALA A 35 9.69 0.48 -2.89
C ALA A 35 9.83 0.05 -1.42
N GLU A 36 11.05 -0.01 -0.87
CA GLU A 36 11.29 -0.30 0.56
C GLU A 36 10.71 0.78 1.47
N ALA A 37 10.86 2.05 1.10
CA ALA A 37 10.28 3.16 1.84
C ALA A 37 8.74 3.06 1.91
N ILE A 38 8.09 2.76 0.78
CA ILE A 38 6.64 2.53 0.72
C ILE A 38 6.24 1.31 1.54
N GLN A 39 6.99 0.20 1.43
CA GLN A 39 6.73 -1.05 2.15
C GLN A 39 6.87 -0.87 3.68
N SER A 40 7.80 -0.04 4.12
CA SER A 40 7.96 0.31 5.55
C SER A 40 6.71 0.98 6.12
N VAL A 41 6.15 1.97 5.41
CA VAL A 41 4.89 2.64 5.80
C VAL A 41 3.72 1.64 5.76
N TYR A 42 3.63 0.83 4.72
CA TYR A 42 2.61 -0.21 4.63
C TYR A 42 2.67 -1.20 5.79
N GLY A 43 3.87 -1.65 6.16
CA GLY A 43 4.09 -2.54 7.30
C GLY A 43 3.62 -1.94 8.63
N GLN A 44 3.89 -0.65 8.87
CA GLN A 44 3.38 0.05 10.05
C GLN A 44 1.85 0.09 10.08
N ILE A 45 1.22 0.47 8.95
CA ILE A 45 -0.25 0.52 8.84
C ILE A 45 -0.85 -0.88 9.05
N PHE A 46 -0.23 -1.92 8.48
CA PHE A 46 -0.67 -3.30 8.64
C PHE A 46 -0.68 -3.72 10.12
N TRP A 47 0.39 -3.45 10.88
CA TRP A 47 0.45 -3.82 12.28
C TRP A 47 -0.51 -3.02 13.16
N TRP A 48 -0.72 -1.73 12.87
CA TRP A 48 -1.79 -0.95 13.52
C TRP A 48 -3.16 -1.56 13.23
N SER A 49 -3.42 -1.97 12.01
CA SER A 49 -4.69 -2.62 11.62
C SER A 49 -4.89 -3.97 12.34
N VAL A 50 -3.85 -4.79 12.44
CA VAL A 50 -3.88 -6.05 13.20
C VAL A 50 -4.16 -5.80 14.68
N PHE A 51 -3.53 -4.80 15.28
CA PHE A 51 -3.78 -4.42 16.68
C PHE A 51 -5.23 -4.00 16.91
N ILE A 52 -5.76 -3.09 16.09
CA ILE A 52 -7.15 -2.63 16.18
C ILE A 52 -8.11 -3.80 16.00
N LEU A 53 -7.87 -4.65 15.01
CA LEU A 53 -8.67 -5.84 14.74
C LEU A 53 -8.68 -6.77 15.96
N ALA A 54 -7.53 -7.08 16.54
CA ALA A 54 -7.41 -7.94 17.69
C ALA A 54 -8.17 -7.39 18.91
N VAL A 55 -8.04 -6.10 19.21
CA VAL A 55 -8.78 -5.44 20.31
C VAL A 55 -10.27 -5.49 20.06
N THR A 56 -10.72 -5.18 18.84
CA THR A 56 -12.14 -5.18 18.48
C THR A 56 -12.74 -6.58 18.57
N TRP A 57 -12.05 -7.60 18.07
CA TRP A 57 -12.50 -8.99 18.16
C TRP A 57 -12.52 -9.52 19.58
N ALA A 58 -11.52 -9.15 20.40
CA ALA A 58 -11.49 -9.51 21.81
C ALA A 58 -12.66 -8.89 22.58
N ALA A 59 -12.95 -7.62 22.34
CA ALA A 59 -14.09 -6.92 22.93
C ALA A 59 -15.41 -7.55 22.48
N LEU A 60 -15.57 -7.85 21.19
CA LEU A 60 -16.77 -8.50 20.65
C LEU A 60 -16.97 -9.89 21.25
N ALA A 61 -15.91 -10.71 21.29
CA ALA A 61 -15.97 -12.05 21.90
C ALA A 61 -16.36 -11.96 23.39
N TYR A 62 -15.78 -11.02 24.13
CA TYR A 62 -16.14 -10.78 25.52
C TYR A 62 -17.62 -10.43 25.69
N ILE A 63 -18.15 -9.53 24.85
CA ILE A 63 -19.57 -9.13 24.88
C ILE A 63 -20.47 -10.33 24.58
N LEU A 64 -20.19 -11.08 23.53
CA LEU A 64 -21.00 -12.25 23.11
C LEU A 64 -21.02 -13.37 24.16
N VAL A 65 -19.92 -13.57 24.89
CA VAL A 65 -19.85 -14.59 25.94
C VAL A 65 -20.51 -14.09 27.24
N LYS A 66 -20.19 -12.87 27.67
CA LYS A 66 -20.63 -12.35 28.97
C LYS A 66 -22.10 -11.94 28.99
N TYR A 67 -22.58 -11.31 27.91
CA TYR A 67 -23.93 -10.76 27.83
C TYR A 67 -24.87 -11.64 27.02
N ARG A 68 -24.53 -12.90 26.85
CA ARG A 68 -25.41 -13.87 26.20
C ARG A 68 -26.73 -13.97 26.99
N GLU A 69 -27.85 -13.82 26.31
CA GLU A 69 -29.18 -13.95 26.87
C GLU A 69 -29.41 -15.38 27.45
N ARG A 70 -30.00 -15.43 28.62
CA ARG A 70 -30.42 -16.67 29.30
C ARG A 70 -31.90 -16.56 29.65
N PRO A 71 -32.69 -17.69 29.68
CA PRO A 71 -34.12 -17.66 29.91
C PRO A 71 -34.53 -16.89 31.17
N ASP A 72 -33.72 -16.94 32.22
CA ASP A 72 -33.99 -16.33 33.53
C ASP A 72 -33.22 -15.00 33.75
N SER A 73 -32.71 -14.41 32.70
CA SER A 73 -31.93 -13.14 32.83
C SER A 73 -32.89 -11.98 33.14
N PRO A 74 -32.56 -11.12 34.13
CA PRO A 74 -33.34 -9.91 34.36
C PRO A 74 -33.17 -8.95 33.19
N PRO A 75 -34.11 -8.03 32.96
CA PRO A 75 -34.02 -7.06 31.89
C PRO A 75 -32.74 -6.21 32.07
N PRO A 76 -31.99 -5.92 30.96
CA PRO A 76 -30.72 -5.21 31.04
C PRO A 76 -30.91 -3.79 31.57
N LYS A 77 -29.98 -3.36 32.41
CA LYS A 77 -29.96 -1.99 32.93
C LYS A 77 -29.71 -1.01 31.78
N GLN A 78 -30.59 -0.04 31.60
CA GLN A 78 -30.43 1.01 30.60
C GLN A 78 -29.35 2.01 31.04
N ILE A 79 -28.31 2.16 30.22
CA ILE A 79 -27.19 3.08 30.45
C ILE A 79 -27.16 4.07 29.28
N HIS A 80 -27.25 5.36 29.57
CA HIS A 80 -27.28 6.45 28.60
C HIS A 80 -25.91 7.13 28.52
N GLY A 81 -24.93 6.49 27.89
CA GLY A 81 -23.61 7.06 27.66
C GLY A 81 -22.63 6.95 28.84
N HIS A 82 -21.37 7.15 28.55
CA HIS A 82 -20.28 7.22 29.52
C HIS A 82 -19.17 8.14 28.99
N MET A 83 -19.14 9.38 29.46
CA MET A 83 -18.26 10.45 28.97
C MET A 83 -16.79 10.00 28.85
N GLY A 84 -16.24 9.26 29.82
CA GLY A 84 -14.86 8.78 29.76
C GLY A 84 -14.62 7.79 28.63
N MET A 85 -15.57 6.91 28.34
CA MET A 85 -15.48 5.99 27.21
C MET A 85 -15.60 6.74 25.88
N GLU A 86 -16.48 7.71 25.77
CA GLU A 86 -16.69 8.55 24.59
C GLU A 86 -15.42 9.32 24.24
N ILE A 87 -14.78 9.93 25.22
CA ILE A 87 -13.49 10.59 25.03
C ILE A 87 -12.41 9.58 24.60
N ALA A 88 -12.35 8.42 25.24
CA ALA A 88 -11.33 7.42 24.95
C ALA A 88 -11.43 6.89 23.50
N TRP A 89 -12.63 6.50 23.04
CA TRP A 89 -12.77 5.99 21.68
C TRP A 89 -12.70 7.06 20.59
N THR A 90 -12.72 8.35 20.95
CA THR A 90 -12.44 9.45 20.02
C THR A 90 -10.96 9.78 19.96
N ILE A 91 -10.31 9.92 21.11
CA ILE A 91 -8.90 10.33 21.19
C ILE A 91 -7.94 9.23 20.73
N VAL A 92 -8.17 7.97 21.13
CA VAL A 92 -7.26 6.87 20.79
C VAL A 92 -7.13 6.65 19.28
N PRO A 93 -8.23 6.55 18.49
CA PRO A 93 -8.12 6.49 17.03
C PRO A 93 -7.46 7.73 16.41
N ALA A 94 -7.75 8.92 16.92
CA ALA A 94 -7.12 10.15 16.44
C ALA A 94 -5.58 10.12 16.62
N LEU A 95 -5.10 9.64 17.76
CA LEU A 95 -3.66 9.48 18.01
C LEU A 95 -3.02 8.43 17.08
N ILE A 96 -3.72 7.34 16.80
CA ILE A 96 -3.25 6.32 15.84
C ILE A 96 -3.13 6.92 14.44
N VAL A 97 -4.12 7.70 14.00
CA VAL A 97 -4.07 8.38 12.69
C VAL A 97 -2.88 9.33 12.61
N VAL A 98 -2.62 10.11 13.66
CA VAL A 98 -1.44 11.00 13.72
C VAL A 98 -0.14 10.20 13.68
N ALA A 99 -0.05 9.10 14.40
CA ALA A 99 1.12 8.22 14.40
C ALA A 99 1.42 7.61 13.02
N ILE A 100 0.39 7.35 12.21
CA ILE A 100 0.52 6.87 10.83
C ILE A 100 0.84 8.04 9.87
N ALA A 101 0.23 9.21 10.08
CA ALA A 101 0.39 10.35 9.18
C ALA A 101 1.83 10.88 9.13
N ILE A 102 2.53 10.90 10.26
CA ILE A 102 3.91 11.42 10.34
C ILE A 102 4.86 10.67 9.40
N PRO A 103 5.05 9.34 9.53
CA PRO A 103 5.94 8.60 8.62
C PRO A 103 5.44 8.61 7.17
N THR A 104 4.12 8.62 6.96
CA THR A 104 3.54 8.73 5.60
C THR A 104 3.96 10.02 4.92
N ILE A 105 3.84 11.17 5.61
CA ILE A 105 4.23 12.48 5.07
C ILE A 105 5.73 12.51 4.80
N GLN A 106 6.56 12.02 5.73
CA GLN A 106 8.02 11.94 5.55
C GLN A 106 8.39 11.11 4.31
N THR A 107 7.77 9.93 4.13
CA THR A 107 8.01 9.08 2.96
C THR A 107 7.56 9.75 1.67
N VAL A 108 6.41 10.42 1.65
CA VAL A 108 5.93 11.16 0.46
C VAL A 108 6.94 12.21 0.01
N PHE A 109 7.53 12.97 0.93
CA PHE A 109 8.55 13.97 0.57
C PHE A 109 9.88 13.31 0.18
N ALA A 110 10.36 12.32 0.91
CA ALA A 110 11.60 11.62 0.59
C ALA A 110 11.56 10.95 -0.80
N THR A 111 10.42 10.40 -1.20
CA THR A 111 10.24 9.77 -2.51
C THR A 111 10.01 10.76 -3.67
N GLN A 112 10.09 12.06 -3.45
CA GLN A 112 10.07 13.09 -4.49
C GLN A 112 11.46 13.60 -4.88
N GLU A 113 12.47 13.30 -4.08
CA GLU A 113 13.85 13.69 -4.37
C GLU A 113 14.40 12.86 -5.53
N VAL A 114 15.08 13.53 -6.48
CA VAL A 114 15.70 12.89 -7.63
C VAL A 114 17.20 13.02 -7.45
N PRO A 115 17.97 11.93 -7.38
CA PRO A 115 19.44 11.99 -7.37
C PRO A 115 19.98 12.68 -8.63
N GLU A 116 20.97 13.56 -8.46
CA GLU A 116 21.53 14.36 -9.58
C GLU A 116 22.20 13.49 -10.65
N ASP A 117 22.80 12.36 -10.24
CA ASP A 117 23.54 11.43 -11.11
C ASP A 117 22.66 10.24 -11.57
N SER A 118 21.34 10.38 -11.61
CA SER A 118 20.44 9.29 -12.01
C SER A 118 20.35 9.14 -13.52
N LEU A 119 20.37 7.88 -14.01
CA LEU A 119 20.04 7.56 -15.40
C LEU A 119 18.61 8.01 -15.73
N VAL A 120 18.46 8.87 -16.72
CA VAL A 120 17.13 9.35 -17.14
C VAL A 120 16.53 8.43 -18.19
N VAL A 121 15.33 7.91 -17.93
CA VAL A 121 14.53 7.17 -18.92
C VAL A 121 13.18 7.86 -19.08
N GLU A 122 12.83 8.21 -20.32
CA GLU A 122 11.51 8.73 -20.64
C GLU A 122 10.54 7.55 -20.87
N VAL A 123 9.41 7.58 -20.17
CA VAL A 123 8.36 6.55 -20.25
C VAL A 123 7.12 7.18 -20.85
N ILE A 124 6.74 6.73 -22.03
CA ILE A 124 5.62 7.28 -22.78
C ILE A 124 4.51 6.25 -22.89
N GLY A 125 3.33 6.60 -22.39
CA GLY A 125 2.13 5.77 -22.52
C GLY A 125 1.45 5.99 -23.85
N HIS A 126 1.15 4.90 -24.54
CA HIS A 126 0.34 4.85 -25.75
C HIS A 126 -0.81 3.85 -25.58
N GLN A 127 -1.88 3.99 -26.35
CA GLN A 127 -2.92 2.97 -26.43
C GLN A 127 -2.53 1.91 -27.49
N TYR A 128 -2.02 0.69 -27.13
CA TYR A 128 -1.99 0.09 -25.78
C TYR A 128 -0.59 -0.51 -25.52
N TRP A 129 0.41 0.32 -25.40
CA TRP A 129 1.80 -0.11 -25.15
C TRP A 129 2.60 1.00 -24.46
N TRP A 130 3.79 0.63 -23.94
CA TRP A 130 4.73 1.56 -23.31
C TRP A 130 5.97 1.72 -24.16
N GLU A 131 6.37 2.97 -24.41
CA GLU A 131 7.62 3.33 -25.06
C GLU A 131 8.62 3.80 -24.00
N TYR A 132 9.86 3.31 -24.10
CA TYR A 132 10.96 3.74 -23.25
C TYR A 132 12.06 4.34 -24.11
N ARG A 133 12.45 5.58 -23.81
CA ARG A 133 13.55 6.29 -24.48
C ARG A 133 14.68 6.51 -23.52
N TYR A 134 15.90 6.28 -23.99
CA TYR A 134 17.14 6.43 -23.24
C TYR A 134 17.98 7.55 -23.87
N PRO A 135 17.75 8.85 -23.54
CA PRO A 135 18.39 9.98 -24.23
C PRO A 135 19.91 9.97 -24.08
N GLU A 136 20.41 9.59 -22.91
CA GLU A 136 21.84 9.57 -22.60
C GLU A 136 22.59 8.37 -23.18
N ASN A 137 21.88 7.32 -23.58
CA ASN A 137 22.44 6.08 -24.13
C ASN A 137 22.27 6.00 -25.66
N GLY A 138 22.58 7.09 -26.36
CA GLY A 138 22.52 7.14 -27.82
C GLY A 138 21.12 7.20 -28.41
N GLY A 139 20.09 7.55 -27.60
CA GLY A 139 18.72 7.67 -28.07
C GLY A 139 18.03 6.33 -28.37
N VAL A 140 18.46 5.26 -27.71
CA VAL A 140 17.82 3.93 -27.85
C VAL A 140 16.35 4.03 -27.45
N VAL A 141 15.50 3.34 -28.20
CA VAL A 141 14.05 3.24 -27.93
C VAL A 141 13.65 1.78 -27.85
N THR A 142 12.88 1.41 -26.81
CA THR A 142 12.32 0.07 -26.64
C THR A 142 10.82 0.13 -26.47
N ALA A 143 10.12 -0.96 -26.75
CA ALA A 143 8.67 -1.09 -26.62
C ALA A 143 8.30 -2.20 -25.62
N ASN A 144 7.53 -1.87 -24.59
CA ASN A 144 7.06 -2.74 -23.52
C ASN A 144 8.16 -3.41 -22.65
N GLU A 145 9.43 -3.15 -22.92
CA GLU A 145 10.55 -3.69 -22.17
C GLU A 145 11.40 -2.55 -21.60
N LEU A 146 11.37 -2.36 -20.29
CA LEU A 146 12.21 -1.42 -19.57
C LEU A 146 13.52 -2.10 -19.16
N HIS A 147 14.65 -1.62 -19.67
CA HIS A 147 15.99 -2.08 -19.33
C HIS A 147 16.69 -1.05 -18.47
N ILE A 148 16.98 -1.38 -17.22
CA ILE A 148 17.65 -0.49 -16.26
C ILE A 148 18.82 -1.22 -15.58
N PRO A 149 19.90 -0.52 -15.23
CA PRO A 149 21.01 -1.08 -14.49
C PRO A 149 20.60 -1.45 -13.05
N VAL A 150 21.25 -2.46 -12.49
CA VAL A 150 21.09 -2.84 -11.10
C VAL A 150 22.08 -2.07 -10.23
N GLY A 151 21.61 -1.49 -9.12
CA GLY A 151 22.45 -0.78 -8.16
C GLY A 151 22.77 0.66 -8.53
N GLU A 152 22.12 1.21 -9.56
CA GLU A 152 22.26 2.61 -9.96
C GLU A 152 20.92 3.35 -9.83
N PRO A 153 20.94 4.65 -9.48
CA PRO A 153 19.71 5.43 -9.42
C PRO A 153 19.15 5.68 -10.83
N VAL A 154 17.85 5.47 -10.99
CA VAL A 154 17.15 5.67 -12.26
C VAL A 154 16.00 6.64 -12.07
N SER A 155 15.93 7.67 -12.90
CA SER A 155 14.84 8.64 -12.93
C SER A 155 13.92 8.38 -14.12
N LEU A 156 12.68 7.97 -13.84
CA LEU A 156 11.67 7.75 -14.88
C LEU A 156 10.85 9.03 -15.09
N ARG A 157 10.88 9.61 -16.29
CA ARG A 157 10.04 10.75 -16.68
C ARG A 157 8.80 10.26 -17.38
N LEU A 158 7.66 10.32 -16.67
CA LEU A 158 6.40 9.77 -17.17
C LEU A 158 5.59 10.82 -17.94
N HIS A 159 5.15 10.47 -19.13
CA HIS A 159 4.16 11.22 -19.90
C HIS A 159 3.33 10.30 -20.79
N SER A 160 2.31 10.83 -21.41
CA SER A 160 1.45 10.11 -22.35
C SER A 160 1.33 10.87 -23.64
N ASP A 161 1.23 10.15 -24.74
CA ASP A 161 1.01 10.72 -26.09
C ASP A 161 -0.48 10.87 -26.41
N ASP A 162 -1.36 10.15 -25.72
CA ASP A 162 -2.80 10.11 -26.01
C ASP A 162 -3.69 10.45 -24.80
N VAL A 163 -4.02 9.46 -23.98
CA VAL A 163 -4.88 9.57 -22.78
C VAL A 163 -4.06 9.38 -21.50
N ILE A 164 -4.66 9.55 -20.32
CA ILE A 164 -4.01 9.28 -19.04
C ILE A 164 -3.76 7.77 -18.92
N HIS A 165 -2.52 7.39 -18.65
CA HIS A 165 -2.11 6.03 -18.28
C HIS A 165 -1.58 6.00 -16.87
N SER A 166 -1.67 4.85 -16.18
CA SER A 166 -1.04 4.63 -14.87
C SER A 166 0.14 3.68 -15.01
N PHE A 167 1.35 4.18 -14.76
CA PHE A 167 2.56 3.40 -14.75
C PHE A 167 2.80 2.80 -13.37
N TRP A 168 3.10 1.50 -13.31
CA TRP A 168 3.35 0.83 -12.05
C TRP A 168 4.20 -0.43 -12.22
N ILE A 169 5.34 -0.43 -11.56
CA ILE A 169 6.18 -1.63 -11.35
C ILE A 169 6.21 -1.89 -9.85
N PRO A 170 5.40 -2.83 -9.32
CA PRO A 170 5.17 -3.00 -7.88
C PRO A 170 6.44 -3.19 -7.03
N GLN A 171 7.46 -3.85 -7.58
CA GLN A 171 8.72 -4.09 -6.88
C GLN A 171 9.67 -2.88 -6.89
N LEU A 172 9.47 -1.93 -7.81
CA LEU A 172 10.35 -0.76 -7.96
C LEU A 172 9.75 0.53 -7.40
N GLY A 173 8.44 0.61 -7.24
CA GLY A 173 7.85 1.83 -6.68
C GLY A 173 6.34 1.89 -6.70
N GLY A 174 5.81 3.03 -6.27
CA GLY A 174 4.37 3.31 -6.25
C GLY A 174 3.82 3.62 -7.65
N LYS A 175 2.52 3.45 -7.81
CA LYS A 175 1.80 3.81 -9.03
C LYS A 175 1.83 5.32 -9.26
N ARG A 176 2.12 5.74 -10.51
CA ARG A 176 2.11 7.14 -10.95
C ARG A 176 1.35 7.29 -12.27
N ASP A 177 0.62 8.38 -12.41
CA ASP A 177 -0.12 8.67 -13.63
C ASP A 177 0.77 9.40 -14.65
N ALA A 178 0.80 8.86 -15.87
CA ALA A 178 1.39 9.49 -17.04
C ALA A 178 0.33 10.35 -17.72
N ASN A 179 0.44 11.68 -17.57
CA ASN A 179 -0.50 12.62 -18.13
C ASN A 179 -0.07 13.09 -19.53
N PRO A 180 -0.99 13.34 -20.47
CA PRO A 180 -0.66 13.99 -21.72
C PRO A 180 0.02 15.35 -21.52
N LEU A 181 1.04 15.65 -22.33
CA LEU A 181 1.84 16.89 -22.23
C LEU A 181 0.97 18.16 -22.23
N ARG A 182 -0.12 18.17 -23.02
CA ARG A 182 -1.08 19.28 -23.09
C ARG A 182 -1.89 19.54 -21.82
N MET A 183 -1.90 18.60 -20.86
CA MET A 183 -2.57 18.73 -19.55
C MET A 183 -1.60 19.08 -18.42
N ARG A 184 -0.33 19.23 -18.74
CA ARG A 184 0.72 19.46 -17.76
C ARG A 184 0.97 20.97 -17.62
N PRO A 185 0.99 21.56 -16.40
CA PRO A 185 1.53 22.89 -16.18
C PRO A 185 3.02 22.92 -16.57
N GLU A 186 3.46 24.00 -17.22
CA GLU A 186 4.88 24.19 -17.56
C GLU A 186 5.77 23.95 -16.33
N GLY A 187 6.79 23.09 -16.47
CA GLY A 187 7.79 22.82 -15.43
C GLY A 187 7.50 21.66 -14.46
N GLN A 188 6.43 20.91 -14.64
CA GLN A 188 6.19 19.70 -13.83
C GLN A 188 6.59 18.42 -14.57
N ASP A 189 7.87 18.08 -14.52
CA ASP A 189 8.31 16.72 -14.83
C ASP A 189 7.98 15.81 -13.65
N LEU A 190 7.10 14.82 -13.89
CA LEU A 190 6.87 13.77 -12.91
C LEU A 190 8.09 12.86 -12.90
N LYS A 191 8.84 12.87 -11.81
CA LYS A 191 10.06 12.09 -11.65
C LYS A 191 9.73 10.85 -10.80
N TYR A 192 10.22 9.71 -11.24
CA TYR A 192 10.24 8.44 -10.54
C TYR A 192 11.68 8.16 -10.15
N ASN A 193 11.97 7.95 -8.87
CA ASN A 193 13.28 7.53 -8.41
C ASN A 193 13.28 6.04 -8.14
#